data_f91fe0010e69a663a12ed7822e14910b
#
_entry.id   f91fe0010e69a663a12ed7822e14910b
#
_cell.length_a   1.000
_cell.length_b   1.000
_cell.length_c   1.000
_cell.angle_alpha   90.00
_cell.angle_beta   90.00
_cell.angle_gamma   90.00
#
_symmetry.space_group_name_H-M   'P 1'
#
loop_
_entity.id
_entity.type
_entity.pdbx_description
1 polymer ?
#
loop_
_entity_poly.entity_id
_entity_poly.type
_entity_poly.pdbx_seq_one_letter_code
_entity_poly.pdbx_strand_id
1 'polypeptide(L)'
;LRDDRPIGIFDSGIGGLTVANAILQRLPKERIVYFGDTAHLPYGDKSAKAIRHYAEGITDFLLAQSCKAIVIACNSATSAAYAHLLRRYGEQVPIINVIDPIVEEVAARPDLHTIGVIGTKATIRAGMFPRKFRLARPDLMVRSQATPLLAPMIEEGFFNNKISRAVLDSYLSKPLFKGIQGLIMACTHYPLIRPDIEALYTGKNVELFDTPGVVARAVALCLEQHGLLRPRHSTLPHAFYVSDYTDSFERTTRIFWGEKVHLEEARL
;
A
#
# COMPACT_ATOMS: atom_id res chain seq x y z
N LEU A 1 10.52 29.39 -2.21
CA LEU A 1 9.57 29.25 -1.11
C LEU A 1 9.76 27.85 -0.50
N ARG A 2 9.92 27.80 0.82
CA ARG A 2 10.07 26.53 1.56
C ARG A 2 8.71 25.83 1.64
N ASP A 3 8.61 24.57 1.21
CA ASP A 3 7.38 23.84 1.31
C ASP A 3 7.36 23.06 2.64
N ASP A 4 6.74 23.64 3.65
CA ASP A 4 6.59 23.06 4.99
C ASP A 4 5.31 22.23 5.15
N ARG A 5 4.52 22.06 4.09
CA ARG A 5 3.31 21.26 4.07
C ARG A 5 3.62 19.78 4.23
N PRO A 6 2.73 18.97 4.86
CA PRO A 6 2.94 17.54 5.04
C PRO A 6 2.66 16.74 3.75
N ILE A 7 3.10 15.48 3.75
CA ILE A 7 2.65 14.46 2.81
C ILE A 7 1.39 13.82 3.40
N GLY A 8 0.28 13.83 2.65
CA GLY A 8 -0.93 13.08 3.00
C GLY A 8 -0.80 11.63 2.57
N ILE A 9 -1.09 10.70 3.46
CA ILE A 9 -1.05 9.26 3.18
C ILE A 9 -2.35 8.65 3.66
N PHE A 10 -3.01 7.84 2.84
CA PHE A 10 -4.19 7.14 3.30
C PHE A 10 -4.24 5.66 2.92
N ASP A 11 -4.94 4.91 3.75
CA ASP A 11 -5.21 3.47 3.60
C ASP A 11 -6.64 3.13 4.04
N SER A 12 -7.08 1.92 3.73
CA SER A 12 -8.37 1.39 4.23
C SER A 12 -8.41 1.18 5.75
N GLY A 13 -7.27 1.21 6.42
CA GLY A 13 -7.14 0.99 7.85
C GLY A 13 -5.77 1.45 8.36
N ILE A 14 -5.07 0.59 9.09
CA ILE A 14 -3.78 0.90 9.69
C ILE A 14 -2.59 0.22 8.99
N GLY A 15 -2.83 -0.72 8.07
CA GLY A 15 -1.76 -1.43 7.34
C GLY A 15 -0.86 -0.52 6.51
N GLY A 16 -1.41 0.58 5.98
CA GLY A 16 -0.66 1.60 5.23
C GLY A 16 0.43 2.31 6.02
N LEU A 17 0.49 2.14 7.34
CA LEU A 17 1.62 2.61 8.17
C LEU A 17 2.95 1.97 7.74
N THR A 18 2.95 0.78 7.15
CA THR A 18 4.16 0.18 6.55
C THR A 18 4.74 1.05 5.44
N VAL A 19 3.87 1.60 4.58
CA VAL A 19 4.25 2.51 3.50
C VAL A 19 4.68 3.86 4.06
N ALA A 20 3.94 4.40 5.03
CA ALA A 20 4.25 5.66 5.71
C ALA A 20 5.62 5.60 6.39
N ASN A 21 5.93 4.51 7.09
CA ASN A 21 7.23 4.28 7.73
C ASN A 21 8.37 4.25 6.69
N ALA A 22 8.21 3.52 5.60
CA ALA A 22 9.21 3.47 4.54
C ALA A 22 9.45 4.86 3.90
N ILE A 23 8.39 5.66 3.72
CA ILE A 23 8.51 7.04 3.22
C ILE A 23 9.35 7.89 4.18
N LEU A 24 9.09 7.83 5.49
CA LEU A 24 9.85 8.61 6.48
C LEU A 24 11.29 8.13 6.66
N GLN A 25 11.56 6.84 6.53
CA GLN A 25 12.93 6.32 6.49
C GLN A 25 13.71 6.88 5.29
N ARG A 26 13.06 7.04 4.14
CA ARG A 26 13.66 7.60 2.92
C ARG A 26 13.74 9.12 2.96
N LEU A 27 12.76 9.78 3.57
CA LEU A 27 12.56 11.23 3.61
C LEU A 27 12.41 11.71 5.07
N PRO A 28 13.44 11.59 5.91
CA PRO A 28 13.35 11.83 7.36
C PRO A 28 13.06 13.28 7.74
N LYS A 29 13.15 14.21 6.80
CA LYS A 29 12.83 15.62 7.03
C LYS A 29 11.35 15.92 6.84
N GLU A 30 10.63 15.04 6.16
CA GLU A 30 9.21 15.24 5.85
C GLU A 30 8.33 15.05 7.08
N ARG A 31 7.17 15.70 7.04
CA ARG A 31 6.06 15.47 7.97
C ARG A 31 4.96 14.74 7.21
N ILE A 32 4.28 13.81 7.87
CA ILE A 32 3.11 13.15 7.31
C ILE A 32 1.84 13.50 8.07
N VAL A 33 0.72 13.44 7.35
CA VAL A 33 -0.64 13.30 7.86
C VAL A 33 -1.16 11.98 7.31
N TYR A 34 -1.38 11.02 8.19
CA TYR A 34 -1.91 9.70 7.84
C TYR A 34 -3.41 9.66 8.12
N PHE A 35 -4.17 9.01 7.24
CA PHE A 35 -5.58 8.73 7.44
C PHE A 35 -5.89 7.25 7.19
N GLY A 36 -6.40 6.55 8.20
CA GLY A 36 -6.87 5.18 8.10
C GLY A 36 -8.40 5.12 8.14
N ASP A 37 -9.04 4.57 7.10
CA ASP A 37 -10.50 4.47 7.02
C ASP A 37 -11.04 3.24 7.76
N THR A 38 -10.85 3.23 9.06
CA THR A 38 -11.18 2.11 9.96
C THR A 38 -12.68 1.83 10.03
N ALA A 39 -13.55 2.85 9.89
CA ALA A 39 -15.00 2.68 9.87
C ALA A 39 -15.52 1.85 8.69
N HIS A 40 -14.78 1.80 7.58
CA HIS A 40 -15.23 1.15 6.34
C HIS A 40 -14.37 -0.05 5.92
N LEU A 41 -13.39 -0.45 6.73
CA LEU A 41 -12.59 -1.66 6.45
C LEU A 41 -13.47 -2.94 6.46
N PRO A 42 -13.03 -4.02 5.82
CA PRO A 42 -11.93 -4.09 4.87
C PRO A 42 -12.35 -3.67 3.45
N TYR A 43 -11.54 -2.89 2.77
CA TYR A 43 -11.82 -2.50 1.38
C TYR A 43 -11.80 -3.68 0.40
N GLY A 44 -11.18 -4.79 0.79
CA GLY A 44 -11.12 -6.01 0.00
C GLY A 44 -12.48 -6.58 -0.41
N ASP A 45 -13.53 -6.32 0.38
CA ASP A 45 -14.89 -6.80 0.18
C ASP A 45 -15.87 -5.70 -0.31
N LYS A 46 -15.41 -4.45 -0.43
CA LYS A 46 -16.24 -3.33 -0.88
C LYS A 46 -16.34 -3.23 -2.40
N SER A 47 -17.41 -2.57 -2.87
CA SER A 47 -17.55 -2.21 -4.28
C SER A 47 -16.61 -1.08 -4.67
N ALA A 48 -16.20 -1.03 -5.94
CA ALA A 48 -15.37 0.07 -6.44
C ALA A 48 -16.05 1.45 -6.30
N LYS A 49 -17.40 1.50 -6.34
CA LYS A 49 -18.18 2.73 -6.12
C LYS A 49 -18.03 3.23 -4.68
N ALA A 50 -18.17 2.32 -3.70
CA ALA A 50 -18.01 2.66 -2.29
C ALA A 50 -16.57 3.13 -1.99
N ILE A 51 -15.57 2.39 -2.47
CA ILE A 51 -14.16 2.75 -2.27
C ILE A 51 -13.85 4.12 -2.87
N ARG A 52 -14.37 4.45 -4.06
CA ARG A 52 -14.20 5.79 -4.65
C ARG A 52 -14.79 6.88 -3.79
N HIS A 53 -15.98 6.67 -3.25
CA HIS A 53 -16.63 7.64 -2.38
C HIS A 53 -15.81 7.91 -1.11
N TYR A 54 -15.35 6.85 -0.44
CA TYR A 54 -14.50 7.00 0.75
C TYR A 54 -13.17 7.68 0.43
N ALA A 55 -12.49 7.23 -0.62
CA ALA A 55 -11.21 7.80 -1.04
C ALA A 55 -11.32 9.28 -1.43
N GLU A 56 -12.45 9.71 -1.96
CA GLU A 56 -12.74 11.12 -2.28
C GLU A 56 -12.85 11.96 -1.00
N GLY A 57 -13.66 11.52 -0.01
CA GLY A 57 -13.77 12.22 1.28
C GLY A 57 -12.44 12.30 2.02
N ILE A 58 -11.64 11.22 2.01
CA ILE A 58 -10.30 11.23 2.62
C ILE A 58 -9.37 12.21 1.89
N THR A 59 -9.42 12.26 0.56
CA THR A 59 -8.61 13.20 -0.21
C THR A 59 -8.98 14.64 0.11
N ASP A 60 -10.27 14.96 0.20
CA ASP A 60 -10.75 16.28 0.62
C ASP A 60 -10.25 16.64 2.03
N PHE A 61 -10.31 15.70 2.98
CA PHE A 61 -9.76 15.89 4.32
C PHE A 61 -8.25 16.19 4.29
N LEU A 62 -7.46 15.42 3.56
CA LEU A 62 -6.01 15.61 3.46
C LEU A 62 -5.65 16.93 2.78
N LEU A 63 -6.43 17.38 1.80
CA LEU A 63 -6.27 18.70 1.18
C LEU A 63 -6.59 19.82 2.17
N ALA A 64 -7.62 19.67 3.01
CA ALA A 64 -7.92 20.61 4.09
C ALA A 64 -6.79 20.69 5.14
N GLN A 65 -6.02 19.59 5.33
CA GLN A 65 -4.78 19.60 6.12
C GLN A 65 -3.57 20.21 5.36
N SER A 66 -3.82 20.81 4.21
CA SER A 66 -2.79 21.44 3.36
C SER A 66 -1.68 20.47 2.90
N CYS A 67 -2.00 19.20 2.67
CA CYS A 67 -1.01 18.24 2.18
C CYS A 67 -0.50 18.62 0.78
N LYS A 68 0.82 18.58 0.58
CA LYS A 68 1.50 18.92 -0.67
C LYS A 68 1.55 17.81 -1.70
N ALA A 69 1.32 16.58 -1.27
CA ALA A 69 1.20 15.38 -2.10
C ALA A 69 0.29 14.38 -1.39
N ILE A 70 -0.41 13.55 -2.16
CA ILE A 70 -1.29 12.50 -1.63
C ILE A 70 -0.75 11.13 -2.05
N VAL A 71 -0.57 10.24 -1.09
CA VAL A 71 -0.15 8.84 -1.32
C VAL A 71 -1.30 7.90 -0.99
N ILE A 72 -1.73 7.14 -1.99
CA ILE A 72 -2.73 6.08 -1.82
C ILE A 72 -1.96 4.81 -1.42
N ALA A 73 -1.84 4.53 -0.11
CA ALA A 73 -1.08 3.39 0.39
C ALA A 73 -1.79 2.05 0.14
N CYS A 74 -3.12 2.04 0.03
CA CYS A 74 -3.93 0.85 -0.16
C CYS A 74 -3.99 0.38 -1.61
N ASN A 75 -3.65 -0.89 -1.89
CA ASN A 75 -3.80 -1.49 -3.22
C ASN A 75 -5.28 -1.57 -3.68
N SER A 76 -6.21 -1.84 -2.77
CA SER A 76 -7.64 -1.88 -3.07
C SER A 76 -8.16 -0.48 -3.42
N ALA A 77 -7.77 0.55 -2.65
CA ALA A 77 -8.11 1.94 -2.94
C ALA A 77 -7.48 2.40 -4.27
N THR A 78 -6.20 2.10 -4.50
CA THR A 78 -5.52 2.39 -5.77
C THR A 78 -6.29 1.79 -6.95
N SER A 79 -6.62 0.51 -6.86
CA SER A 79 -7.29 -0.22 -7.95
C SER A 79 -8.69 0.32 -8.29
N ALA A 80 -9.39 0.86 -7.29
CA ALA A 80 -10.77 1.35 -7.45
C ALA A 80 -10.87 2.85 -7.70
N ALA A 81 -9.98 3.66 -7.10
CA ALA A 81 -10.16 5.10 -7.00
C ALA A 81 -9.08 5.94 -7.69
N TYR A 82 -7.86 5.42 -7.95
CA TYR A 82 -6.74 6.25 -8.43
C TYR A 82 -7.09 7.09 -9.67
N ALA A 83 -7.63 6.47 -10.72
CA ALA A 83 -7.97 7.21 -11.95
C ALA A 83 -9.06 8.28 -11.73
N HIS A 84 -9.97 8.05 -10.77
CA HIS A 84 -10.99 9.02 -10.38
C HIS A 84 -10.37 10.19 -9.62
N LEU A 85 -9.55 9.92 -8.62
CA LEU A 85 -8.87 10.95 -7.83
C LEU A 85 -7.90 11.78 -8.67
N LEU A 86 -7.16 11.14 -9.59
CA LEU A 86 -6.25 11.84 -10.49
C LEU A 86 -6.98 12.84 -11.38
N ARG A 87 -8.15 12.47 -11.94
CA ARG A 87 -8.96 13.40 -12.75
C ARG A 87 -9.53 14.56 -11.94
N ARG A 88 -9.85 14.34 -10.65
CA ARG A 88 -10.50 15.34 -9.82
C ARG A 88 -9.52 16.28 -9.15
N TYR A 89 -8.38 15.78 -8.72
CA TYR A 89 -7.44 16.51 -7.86
C TYR A 89 -6.02 16.61 -8.43
N GLY A 90 -5.71 15.90 -9.52
CA GLY A 90 -4.35 15.81 -10.05
C GLY A 90 -3.73 17.13 -10.52
N GLU A 91 -4.57 18.12 -10.86
CA GLU A 91 -4.11 19.49 -11.19
C GLU A 91 -3.77 20.31 -9.93
N GLN A 92 -4.30 19.93 -8.76
CA GLN A 92 -4.11 20.64 -7.50
C GLN A 92 -2.93 20.08 -6.70
N VAL A 93 -2.72 18.78 -6.76
CA VAL A 93 -1.76 18.06 -5.93
C VAL A 93 -1.25 16.80 -6.63
N PRO A 94 0.05 16.47 -6.55
CA PRO A 94 0.55 15.17 -6.99
C PRO A 94 -0.11 14.03 -6.23
N ILE A 95 -0.61 13.01 -6.95
CA ILE A 95 -1.21 11.81 -6.38
C ILE A 95 -0.38 10.60 -6.76
N ILE A 96 0.24 9.97 -5.79
CA ILE A 96 1.08 8.80 -5.93
C ILE A 96 0.28 7.56 -5.49
N ASN A 97 0.34 6.49 -6.27
CA ASN A 97 -0.29 5.22 -5.92
C ASN A 97 0.76 4.11 -5.71
N VAL A 98 0.33 3.00 -5.11
CA VAL A 98 1.26 1.90 -4.76
C VAL A 98 1.43 0.85 -5.87
N ILE A 99 0.68 0.93 -6.97
CA ILE A 99 0.73 -0.08 -8.05
C ILE A 99 1.71 0.33 -9.14
N ASP A 100 1.69 1.58 -9.58
CA ASP A 100 2.52 2.03 -10.71
C ASP A 100 4.01 1.84 -10.45
N PRO A 101 4.57 2.23 -9.30
CA PRO A 101 5.99 2.04 -9.02
C PRO A 101 6.41 0.56 -9.04
N ILE A 102 5.58 -0.34 -8.53
CA ILE A 102 5.86 -1.79 -8.57
C ILE A 102 5.82 -2.32 -10.00
N VAL A 103 4.87 -1.87 -10.80
CA VAL A 103 4.78 -2.27 -12.21
C VAL A 103 6.03 -1.80 -12.98
N GLU A 104 6.47 -0.57 -12.77
CA GLU A 104 7.67 -0.02 -13.38
C GLU A 104 8.92 -0.80 -12.97
N GLU A 105 9.11 -1.09 -11.68
CA GLU A 105 10.26 -1.84 -11.17
C GLU A 105 10.33 -3.25 -11.77
N VAL A 106 9.21 -3.98 -11.77
CA VAL A 106 9.16 -5.34 -12.34
C VAL A 106 9.27 -5.32 -13.86
N ALA A 107 8.67 -4.34 -14.53
CA ALA A 107 8.76 -4.22 -15.99
C ALA A 107 10.20 -3.93 -16.47
N ALA A 108 11.01 -3.29 -15.65
CA ALA A 108 12.43 -3.03 -15.94
C ALA A 108 13.33 -4.30 -15.82
N ARG A 109 12.79 -5.45 -15.40
CA ARG A 109 13.51 -6.71 -15.16
C ARG A 109 13.37 -7.68 -16.36
N PRO A 110 14.30 -7.69 -17.32
CA PRO A 110 14.19 -8.53 -18.51
C PRO A 110 14.30 -10.03 -18.23
N ASP A 111 14.86 -10.40 -17.09
CA ASP A 111 15.04 -11.76 -16.61
C ASP A 111 13.75 -12.40 -16.07
N LEU A 112 12.71 -11.61 -15.82
CA LEU A 112 11.40 -12.10 -15.36
C LEU A 112 10.48 -12.38 -16.56
N HIS A 113 9.93 -13.58 -16.63
CA HIS A 113 8.98 -14.01 -17.67
C HIS A 113 7.61 -14.39 -17.09
N THR A 114 7.58 -14.85 -15.84
CA THR A 114 6.34 -15.21 -15.16
C THR A 114 6.36 -14.72 -13.72
N ILE A 115 5.36 -13.93 -13.34
CA ILE A 115 5.22 -13.42 -11.97
C ILE A 115 3.86 -13.77 -11.38
N GLY A 116 3.86 -13.91 -10.05
CA GLY A 116 2.64 -14.00 -9.24
C GLY A 116 2.24 -12.64 -8.68
N VAL A 117 0.96 -12.44 -8.47
CA VAL A 117 0.41 -11.30 -7.72
C VAL A 117 -0.58 -11.85 -6.70
N ILE A 118 -0.35 -11.58 -5.42
CA ILE A 118 -1.31 -11.87 -4.35
C ILE A 118 -1.87 -10.59 -3.75
N GLY A 119 -3.15 -10.60 -3.38
CA GLY A 119 -3.81 -9.40 -2.85
C GLY A 119 -5.23 -9.68 -2.38
N THR A 120 -5.94 -8.64 -1.98
CA THR A 120 -7.35 -8.73 -1.61
C THR A 120 -8.23 -9.09 -2.81
N LYS A 121 -9.47 -9.53 -2.54
CA LYS A 121 -10.48 -9.77 -3.61
C LYS A 121 -10.68 -8.54 -4.50
N ALA A 122 -10.76 -7.33 -3.91
CA ALA A 122 -10.96 -6.09 -4.68
C ALA A 122 -9.77 -5.80 -5.59
N THR A 123 -8.53 -5.90 -5.10
CA THR A 123 -7.31 -5.68 -5.87
C THR A 123 -7.22 -6.64 -7.07
N ILE A 124 -7.44 -7.94 -6.83
CA ILE A 124 -7.33 -8.95 -7.88
C ILE A 124 -8.47 -8.82 -8.90
N ARG A 125 -9.71 -8.64 -8.44
CA ARG A 125 -10.89 -8.47 -9.32
C ARG A 125 -10.78 -7.25 -10.22
N ALA A 126 -10.17 -6.16 -9.75
CA ALA A 126 -9.97 -4.95 -10.54
C ALA A 126 -9.03 -5.15 -11.74
N GLY A 127 -8.18 -6.18 -11.72
CA GLY A 127 -7.29 -6.54 -12.82
C GLY A 127 -6.28 -5.46 -13.21
N MET A 128 -5.93 -4.56 -12.27
CA MET A 128 -5.06 -3.44 -12.58
C MET A 128 -3.64 -3.89 -12.89
N PHE A 129 -3.07 -4.82 -12.13
CA PHE A 129 -1.74 -5.38 -12.39
C PHE A 129 -1.61 -6.04 -13.76
N PRO A 130 -2.45 -7.04 -14.14
CA PRO A 130 -2.35 -7.66 -15.46
C PRO A 130 -2.53 -6.64 -16.60
N ARG A 131 -3.42 -5.65 -16.43
CA ARG A 131 -3.66 -4.63 -17.44
C ARG A 131 -2.46 -3.70 -17.63
N LYS A 132 -1.82 -3.26 -16.54
CA LYS A 132 -0.65 -2.40 -16.59
C LYS A 132 0.58 -3.13 -17.13
N PHE A 133 0.81 -4.38 -16.71
CA PHE A 133 1.88 -5.20 -17.27
C PHE A 133 1.70 -5.49 -18.76
N ARG A 134 0.46 -5.70 -19.23
CA ARG A 134 0.21 -5.87 -20.66
C ARG A 134 0.64 -4.66 -21.50
N LEU A 135 0.58 -3.46 -20.91
CA LEU A 135 1.04 -2.23 -21.58
C LEU A 135 2.57 -2.04 -21.47
N ALA A 136 3.14 -2.33 -20.31
CA ALA A 136 4.55 -2.08 -20.03
C ALA A 136 5.47 -3.24 -20.49
N ARG A 137 5.01 -4.49 -20.37
CA ARG A 137 5.75 -5.73 -20.66
C ARG A 137 4.78 -6.80 -21.21
N PRO A 138 4.39 -6.73 -22.51
CA PRO A 138 3.40 -7.63 -23.10
C PRO A 138 3.79 -9.13 -23.05
N ASP A 139 5.10 -9.42 -22.99
CA ASP A 139 5.67 -10.76 -22.91
C ASP A 139 5.64 -11.35 -21.47
N LEU A 140 5.40 -10.53 -20.44
CA LEU A 140 5.39 -10.98 -19.04
C LEU A 140 4.08 -11.67 -18.69
N MET A 141 4.16 -12.93 -18.29
CA MET A 141 2.99 -13.69 -17.81
C MET A 141 2.67 -13.32 -16.36
N VAL A 142 1.47 -12.82 -16.12
CA VAL A 142 1.00 -12.40 -14.79
C VAL A 142 -0.08 -13.36 -14.27
N ARG A 143 0.18 -13.99 -13.13
CA ARG A 143 -0.71 -14.94 -12.46
C ARG A 143 -1.21 -14.34 -11.15
N SER A 144 -2.50 -14.09 -11.04
CA SER A 144 -3.08 -13.36 -9.90
C SER A 144 -3.98 -14.24 -9.05
N GLN A 145 -3.85 -14.14 -7.72
CA GLN A 145 -4.63 -14.89 -6.74
C GLN A 145 -5.12 -13.98 -5.61
N ALA A 146 -6.43 -13.99 -5.37
CA ALA A 146 -6.98 -13.38 -4.16
C ALA A 146 -6.65 -14.24 -2.92
N THR A 147 -6.21 -13.58 -1.87
CA THR A 147 -5.81 -14.19 -0.60
C THR A 147 -6.57 -13.54 0.57
N PRO A 148 -7.92 -13.71 0.64
CA PRO A 148 -8.80 -12.91 1.50
C PRO A 148 -8.56 -13.11 3.00
N LEU A 149 -7.97 -14.22 3.42
CA LEU A 149 -7.72 -14.49 4.84
C LEU A 149 -6.44 -13.84 5.37
N LEU A 150 -5.50 -13.43 4.50
CA LEU A 150 -4.19 -12.97 4.98
C LEU A 150 -4.24 -11.64 5.70
N ALA A 151 -4.92 -10.63 5.17
CA ALA A 151 -4.98 -9.31 5.82
C ALA A 151 -5.68 -9.37 7.19
N PRO A 152 -6.90 -9.95 7.33
CA PRO A 152 -7.54 -10.09 8.64
C PRO A 152 -6.70 -10.88 9.65
N MET A 153 -6.05 -11.95 9.20
CA MET A 153 -5.18 -12.77 10.04
C MET A 153 -4.01 -11.96 10.61
N ILE A 154 -3.42 -11.08 9.78
CA ILE A 154 -2.31 -10.22 10.19
C ILE A 154 -2.79 -9.11 11.15
N GLU A 155 -3.95 -8.51 10.89
CA GLU A 155 -4.56 -7.49 11.76
C GLU A 155 -4.80 -8.00 13.17
N GLU A 156 -5.24 -9.26 13.30
CA GLU A 156 -5.42 -9.94 14.58
C GLU A 156 -4.10 -10.42 15.21
N GLY A 157 -2.95 -10.11 14.61
CA GLY A 157 -1.64 -10.57 15.11
C GLY A 157 -1.40 -12.07 14.93
N PHE A 158 -2.24 -12.73 14.13
CA PHE A 158 -2.23 -14.17 13.96
C PHE A 158 -1.33 -14.59 12.79
N PHE A 159 -0.03 -14.36 12.92
CA PHE A 159 0.99 -14.70 11.91
C PHE A 159 2.23 -15.30 12.59
N ASN A 160 3.20 -15.80 11.82
CA ASN A 160 4.41 -16.48 12.30
C ASN A 160 4.11 -17.74 13.15
N ASN A 161 3.03 -18.46 12.86
CA ASN A 161 2.64 -19.68 13.54
C ASN A 161 2.23 -20.79 12.54
N LYS A 162 1.97 -22.01 13.06
CA LYS A 162 1.63 -23.16 12.19
C LYS A 162 0.35 -22.95 11.37
N ILE A 163 -0.65 -22.24 11.92
CA ILE A 163 -1.92 -22.01 11.24
C ILE A 163 -1.74 -21.00 10.13
N SER A 164 -1.04 -19.86 10.40
CA SER A 164 -0.78 -18.87 9.37
C SER A 164 0.03 -19.43 8.21
N ARG A 165 1.00 -20.31 8.48
CA ARG A 165 1.77 -21.02 7.45
C ARG A 165 0.89 -21.97 6.63
N ALA A 166 -0.03 -22.71 7.25
CA ALA A 166 -0.97 -23.57 6.52
C ALA A 166 -1.91 -22.75 5.61
N VAL A 167 -2.36 -21.57 6.06
CA VAL A 167 -3.15 -20.64 5.24
C VAL A 167 -2.33 -20.13 4.06
N LEU A 168 -1.09 -19.71 4.29
CA LEU A 168 -0.18 -19.28 3.22
C LEU A 168 0.07 -20.38 2.20
N ASP A 169 0.39 -21.59 2.68
CA ASP A 169 0.63 -22.75 1.82
C ASP A 169 -0.59 -23.06 0.95
N SER A 170 -1.80 -23.00 1.51
CA SER A 170 -3.05 -23.25 0.77
C SER A 170 -3.25 -22.28 -0.42
N TYR A 171 -2.68 -21.07 -0.35
CA TYR A 171 -2.72 -20.09 -1.44
C TYR A 171 -1.54 -20.22 -2.40
N LEU A 172 -0.32 -20.39 -1.88
CA LEU A 172 0.92 -20.23 -2.63
C LEU A 172 1.45 -21.54 -3.24
N SER A 173 1.04 -22.69 -2.73
CA SER A 173 1.40 -24.01 -3.30
C SER A 173 0.50 -24.43 -4.47
N LYS A 174 -0.43 -23.60 -4.90
CA LYS A 174 -1.31 -23.91 -6.03
C LYS A 174 -0.52 -24.04 -7.34
N PRO A 175 -0.98 -24.91 -8.27
CA PRO A 175 -0.40 -25.03 -9.61
C PRO A 175 -0.28 -23.71 -10.37
N LEU A 176 -1.15 -22.74 -10.04
CA LEU A 176 -1.12 -21.40 -10.60
C LEU A 176 0.25 -20.72 -10.42
N PHE A 177 0.94 -20.95 -9.29
CA PHE A 177 2.23 -20.32 -8.99
C PHE A 177 3.44 -21.21 -9.31
N LYS A 178 3.23 -22.34 -9.98
CA LYS A 178 4.35 -23.17 -10.42
C LYS A 178 5.19 -22.46 -11.46
N GLY A 179 6.49 -22.28 -11.18
CA GLY A 179 7.44 -21.66 -12.11
C GLY A 179 7.38 -20.14 -12.20
N ILE A 180 6.76 -19.45 -11.24
CA ILE A 180 6.94 -18.00 -11.12
C ILE A 180 8.38 -17.67 -10.73
N GLN A 181 8.89 -16.54 -11.22
CA GLN A 181 10.22 -16.00 -10.90
C GLN A 181 10.14 -14.80 -9.96
N GLY A 182 8.97 -14.19 -9.85
CA GLY A 182 8.69 -13.10 -8.93
C GLY A 182 7.30 -13.20 -8.33
N LEU A 183 7.12 -12.68 -7.12
CA LEU A 183 5.82 -12.58 -6.44
C LEU A 183 5.62 -11.17 -5.91
N ILE A 184 4.58 -10.48 -6.40
CA ILE A 184 4.17 -9.17 -5.92
C ILE A 184 3.22 -9.34 -4.74
N MET A 185 3.57 -8.75 -3.60
CA MET A 185 2.78 -8.70 -2.39
C MET A 185 1.87 -7.45 -2.40
N ALA A 186 0.73 -7.53 -3.11
CA ALA A 186 -0.16 -6.41 -3.39
C ALA A 186 -1.15 -6.12 -2.23
N CYS A 187 -0.62 -5.99 -1.02
CA CYS A 187 -1.35 -5.56 0.18
C CYS A 187 -0.37 -4.97 1.19
N THR A 188 -0.76 -3.88 1.85
CA THR A 188 0.03 -3.17 2.87
C THR A 188 0.38 -4.01 4.09
N HIS A 189 -0.35 -5.09 4.34
CA HIS A 189 -0.13 -6.02 5.45
C HIS A 189 0.96 -7.06 5.17
N TYR A 190 1.16 -7.45 3.90
CA TYR A 190 1.98 -8.61 3.55
C TYR A 190 3.48 -8.47 3.82
N PRO A 191 4.08 -7.28 3.91
CA PRO A 191 5.46 -7.16 4.38
C PRO A 191 5.72 -7.82 5.74
N LEU A 192 4.71 -7.88 6.63
CA LEU A 192 4.82 -8.50 7.95
C LEU A 192 4.95 -10.04 7.92
N ILE A 193 4.45 -10.66 6.87
CA ILE A 193 4.55 -12.13 6.65
C ILE A 193 5.57 -12.49 5.56
N ARG A 194 6.40 -11.53 5.15
CA ARG A 194 7.45 -11.76 4.15
C ARG A 194 8.34 -12.93 4.51
N PRO A 195 8.85 -13.10 5.76
CA PRO A 195 9.69 -14.23 6.13
C PRO A 195 8.99 -15.60 5.93
N ASP A 196 7.69 -15.70 6.23
CA ASP A 196 6.93 -16.94 6.03
C ASP A 196 6.73 -17.24 4.53
N ILE A 197 6.54 -16.20 3.69
CA ILE A 197 6.46 -16.34 2.23
C ILE A 197 7.82 -16.77 1.67
N GLU A 198 8.92 -16.15 2.10
CA GLU A 198 10.28 -16.54 1.71
C GLU A 198 10.58 -17.99 2.03
N ALA A 199 10.16 -18.46 3.21
CA ALA A 199 10.35 -19.86 3.62
C ALA A 199 9.64 -20.85 2.68
N LEU A 200 8.48 -20.53 2.11
CA LEU A 200 7.76 -21.36 1.14
C LEU A 200 8.45 -21.45 -0.22
N TYR A 201 9.27 -20.45 -0.54
CA TYR A 201 10.03 -20.41 -1.79
C TYR A 201 11.53 -20.72 -1.60
N THR A 202 11.95 -21.19 -0.41
CA THR A 202 13.32 -21.63 -0.16
C THR A 202 13.74 -22.69 -1.19
N GLY A 203 14.90 -22.51 -1.82
CA GLY A 203 15.39 -23.36 -2.90
C GLY A 203 14.69 -23.19 -4.25
N LYS A 204 13.74 -22.26 -4.36
CA LYS A 204 13.12 -21.84 -5.62
C LYS A 204 13.57 -20.41 -5.91
N ASN A 205 14.01 -20.13 -7.09
CA ASN A 205 14.48 -18.78 -7.47
C ASN A 205 13.27 -17.86 -7.69
N VAL A 206 12.61 -17.41 -6.59
CA VAL A 206 11.46 -16.51 -6.61
C VAL A 206 11.79 -15.25 -5.84
N GLU A 207 11.82 -14.11 -6.52
CA GLU A 207 12.02 -12.80 -5.90
C GLU A 207 10.70 -12.26 -5.35
N LEU A 208 10.72 -11.72 -4.13
CA LEU A 208 9.54 -11.09 -3.53
C LEU A 208 9.61 -9.56 -3.71
N PHE A 209 8.57 -9.01 -4.32
CA PHE A 209 8.39 -7.58 -4.49
C PHE A 209 7.39 -7.06 -3.47
N ASP A 210 7.86 -6.22 -2.56
CA ASP A 210 7.02 -5.51 -1.62
C ASP A 210 6.84 -4.05 -1.99
N THR A 211 5.72 -3.49 -1.55
CA THR A 211 5.31 -2.15 -1.94
C THR A 211 6.05 -1.02 -1.22
N PRO A 212 6.35 -1.10 0.11
CA PRO A 212 6.78 0.07 0.89
C PRO A 212 8.04 0.75 0.36
N GLY A 213 9.12 -0.01 0.12
CA GLY A 213 10.40 0.56 -0.33
C GLY A 213 10.33 1.17 -1.72
N VAL A 214 9.61 0.51 -2.63
CA VAL A 214 9.42 0.97 -4.01
C VAL A 214 8.61 2.28 -4.04
N VAL A 215 7.54 2.32 -3.27
CA VAL A 215 6.69 3.53 -3.17
C VAL A 215 7.44 4.69 -2.51
N ALA A 216 8.25 4.43 -1.48
CA ALA A 216 9.06 5.47 -0.86
C ALA A 216 10.04 6.13 -1.85
N ARG A 217 10.63 5.33 -2.78
CA ARG A 217 11.46 5.88 -3.86
C ARG A 217 10.65 6.73 -4.84
N ALA A 218 9.47 6.27 -5.24
CA ALA A 218 8.58 6.99 -6.14
C ALA A 218 8.10 8.31 -5.54
N VAL A 219 7.75 8.33 -4.25
CA VAL A 219 7.38 9.55 -3.52
C VAL A 219 8.54 10.54 -3.49
N ALA A 220 9.77 10.07 -3.18
CA ALA A 220 10.94 10.94 -3.16
C ALA A 220 11.19 11.59 -4.54
N LEU A 221 11.15 10.79 -5.60
CA LEU A 221 11.32 11.27 -6.97
C LEU A 221 10.21 12.28 -7.36
N CYS A 222 8.97 11.98 -7.04
CA CYS A 222 7.84 12.87 -7.32
C CYS A 222 8.01 14.23 -6.62
N LEU A 223 8.36 14.24 -5.32
CA LEU A 223 8.59 15.48 -4.58
C LEU A 223 9.77 16.27 -5.13
N GLU A 224 10.85 15.60 -5.52
CA GLU A 224 12.01 16.23 -6.15
C GLU A 224 11.65 16.90 -7.49
N GLN A 225 10.96 16.18 -8.36
CA GLN A 225 10.53 16.69 -9.68
C GLN A 225 9.61 17.92 -9.59
N HIS A 226 8.79 17.99 -8.53
CA HIS A 226 7.89 19.13 -8.29
C HIS A 226 8.49 20.22 -7.41
N GLY A 227 9.76 20.09 -6.97
CA GLY A 227 10.39 21.05 -6.06
C GLY A 227 9.74 21.13 -4.68
N LEU A 228 9.13 20.02 -4.23
CA LEU A 228 8.35 19.93 -2.99
C LEU A 228 9.14 19.30 -1.82
N LEU A 229 10.40 18.92 -2.01
CA LEU A 229 11.22 18.35 -0.94
C LEU A 229 11.44 19.37 0.18
N ARG A 230 11.26 18.90 1.42
CA ARG A 230 11.48 19.71 2.61
C ARG A 230 12.98 19.86 2.87
N PRO A 231 13.49 21.11 3.00
CA PRO A 231 14.93 21.33 3.19
C PRO A 231 15.41 21.04 4.62
N ARG A 232 14.53 21.13 5.64
CA ARG A 232 14.86 20.95 7.06
C ARG A 232 13.84 20.02 7.72
N HIS A 233 14.22 19.40 8.85
CA HIS A 233 13.29 18.61 9.66
C HIS A 233 12.07 19.42 10.09
N SER A 234 10.91 18.76 10.12
CA SER A 234 9.70 19.35 10.66
C SER A 234 9.87 19.59 12.17
N THR A 235 9.37 20.73 12.63
CA THR A 235 9.21 21.01 14.07
C THR A 235 7.84 20.55 14.59
N LEU A 236 6.89 20.28 13.65
CA LEU A 236 5.57 19.76 13.99
C LEU A 236 5.60 18.22 13.97
N PRO A 237 4.90 17.56 14.90
CA PRO A 237 4.79 16.11 14.91
C PRO A 237 4.03 15.58 13.69
N HIS A 238 4.21 14.30 13.39
CA HIS A 238 3.31 13.57 12.48
C HIS A 238 1.90 13.53 13.08
N ALA A 239 0.88 13.46 12.21
CA ALA A 239 -0.51 13.34 12.64
C ALA A 239 -1.11 12.06 12.05
N PHE A 240 -1.88 11.34 12.88
CA PHE A 240 -2.48 10.05 12.51
C PHE A 240 -3.96 10.08 12.83
N TYR A 241 -4.78 10.02 11.79
CA TYR A 241 -6.23 10.05 11.89
C TYR A 241 -6.86 8.72 11.50
N VAL A 242 -7.99 8.42 12.10
CA VAL A 242 -8.85 7.28 11.75
C VAL A 242 -10.30 7.73 11.66
N SER A 243 -11.10 7.07 10.81
CA SER A 243 -12.52 7.38 10.67
C SER A 243 -13.40 6.80 11.79
N ASP A 244 -12.90 5.79 12.50
CA ASP A 244 -13.49 5.21 13.70
C ASP A 244 -12.37 4.75 14.63
N TYR A 245 -12.40 5.21 15.89
CA TYR A 245 -11.36 4.92 16.86
C TYR A 245 -11.72 3.75 17.75
N THR A 246 -10.79 2.84 17.94
CA THR A 246 -10.83 1.83 19.01
C THR A 246 -9.44 1.68 19.63
N ASP A 247 -9.40 1.34 20.92
CA ASP A 247 -8.14 1.00 21.60
C ASP A 247 -7.42 -0.17 20.92
N SER A 248 -8.15 -1.05 20.25
CA SER A 248 -7.57 -2.16 19.49
C SER A 248 -6.76 -1.65 18.31
N PHE A 249 -7.31 -0.72 17.51
CA PHE A 249 -6.58 -0.13 16.39
C PHE A 249 -5.30 0.57 16.86
N GLU A 250 -5.39 1.36 17.94
CA GLU A 250 -4.22 2.05 18.47
C GLU A 250 -3.12 1.07 18.95
N ARG A 251 -3.51 -0.03 19.62
CA ARG A 251 -2.56 -1.10 19.99
C ARG A 251 -1.92 -1.77 18.77
N THR A 252 -2.71 -2.01 17.73
CA THR A 252 -2.26 -2.71 16.52
C THR A 252 -1.27 -1.84 15.71
N THR A 253 -1.25 -0.50 15.90
CA THR A 253 -0.26 0.36 15.23
C THR A 253 1.18 -0.08 15.48
N ARG A 254 1.48 -0.68 16.64
CA ARG A 254 2.81 -1.23 16.95
C ARG A 254 3.28 -2.28 15.93
N ILE A 255 2.35 -3.07 15.38
CA ILE A 255 2.66 -4.12 14.42
C ILE A 255 3.18 -3.51 13.11
N PHE A 256 2.59 -2.39 12.69
CA PHE A 256 2.87 -1.77 11.39
C PHE A 256 3.87 -0.61 11.44
N TRP A 257 3.95 0.08 12.58
CA TRP A 257 4.81 1.25 12.76
C TRP A 257 6.08 0.96 13.58
N GLY A 258 6.04 -0.06 14.44
CA GLY A 258 7.11 -0.40 15.37
C GLY A 258 6.92 0.13 16.79
N GLU A 259 6.11 1.18 16.95
CA GLU A 259 5.71 1.74 18.25
C GLU A 259 4.23 2.11 18.25
N LYS A 260 3.70 2.37 19.44
CA LYS A 260 2.33 2.85 19.57
C LYS A 260 2.27 4.31 19.11
N VAL A 261 1.38 4.62 18.15
CA VAL A 261 1.07 5.98 17.74
C VAL A 261 -0.29 6.40 18.28
N HIS A 262 -0.41 7.66 18.64
CA HIS A 262 -1.69 8.23 19.03
C HIS A 262 -2.55 8.46 17.78
N LEU A 263 -3.76 7.89 17.80
CA LEU A 263 -4.75 8.03 16.73
C LEU A 263 -5.81 9.05 17.15
N GLU A 264 -6.12 9.98 16.28
CA GLU A 264 -7.22 10.94 16.45
C GLU A 264 -8.40 10.52 15.55
N GLU A 265 -9.61 10.50 16.08
CA GLU A 265 -10.80 10.27 15.27
C GLU A 265 -11.14 11.52 14.46
N ALA A 266 -11.36 11.33 13.16
CA ALA A 266 -11.82 12.39 12.26
C ALA A 266 -12.94 11.88 11.37
N ARG A 267 -14.07 12.59 11.35
CA ARG A 267 -15.21 12.30 10.48
C ARG A 267 -14.99 12.91 9.10
N LEU A 268 -15.36 12.16 8.06
CA LEU A 268 -15.30 12.58 6.65
C LEU A 268 -16.60 13.25 6.22
#